data_d0d9366191d33ca2eda5186fc8e0ff9a
#
_entry.id   d0d9366191d33ca2eda5186fc8e0ff9a
#
_cell.length_a   1.000
_cell.length_b   1.000
_cell.length_c   1.000
_cell.angle_alpha   90.00
_cell.angle_beta   90.00
_cell.angle_gamma   90.00
#
_symmetry.space_group_name_H-M   'P 1'
#
loop_
_entity.id
_entity.type
_entity.pdbx_description
1 polymer ?
#
loop_
_entity_poly.entity_id
_entity_poly.type
_entity_poly.pdbx_seq_one_letter_code
_entity_poly.pdbx_strand_id
1 'polypeptide(L)'
;MPAAVKYQKITSILKKRIAQGEYTDRLPSRRQLMQEFQVSSRTMHKVFTELKNMNCITPTFHGTAICSAASEVAQYPVRIVLVAPKISETLHTDILHIKLAEYIAEAGFELIPCDINRENIVDIIADNRLNSHDAVIFTYSSFQVKSAELLKKHNIPFVSANRPPEGVEINWVDWDHMEIFNDFVGNMLMRGARSLDIFWTKPQAGLSDNHTALMYDFRAVKRSYSLFNRDLDAFPESDWGNVEKYAAHLCSLKKLPDAVWVLDNSRRELADLLTAGGIANTDFLVTHVRNGSKETPVLFYTQQGYCNLAHKVWQLLCHVRRHSTAPPRGIKQQCDVKFYEYKYKQLTARMNKTI
;
A
#
# COMPACT_ATOMS: atom_id res chain seq x y z
N MET A 1 -9.70 -11.17 26.34
CA MET A 1 -9.78 -10.44 25.07
C MET A 1 -9.63 -8.96 25.35
N PRO A 2 -8.79 -8.22 24.62
CA PRO A 2 -8.64 -6.77 24.80
C PRO A 2 -9.98 -6.05 24.54
N ALA A 3 -10.26 -5.00 25.29
CA ALA A 3 -11.51 -4.24 25.23
C ALA A 3 -11.83 -3.66 23.83
N ALA A 4 -10.82 -3.46 22.98
CA ALA A 4 -10.98 -2.98 21.62
C ALA A 4 -11.67 -3.99 20.69
N VAL A 5 -11.38 -5.28 20.83
CA VAL A 5 -12.00 -6.36 20.03
C VAL A 5 -13.47 -6.57 20.42
N LYS A 6 -13.81 -6.35 21.69
CA LYS A 6 -15.15 -6.64 22.21
C LYS A 6 -16.22 -5.67 21.68
N TYR A 7 -15.94 -4.34 21.56
CA TYR A 7 -16.95 -3.40 21.08
C TYR A 7 -17.19 -3.54 19.56
N GLN A 8 -16.14 -3.81 18.77
CA GLN A 8 -16.27 -4.05 17.32
C GLN A 8 -17.17 -5.25 17.01
N LYS A 9 -16.97 -6.36 17.74
CA LYS A 9 -17.79 -7.55 17.62
C LYS A 9 -19.27 -7.25 17.93
N ILE A 10 -19.55 -6.49 19.01
CA ILE A 10 -20.92 -6.11 19.37
C ILE A 10 -21.53 -5.17 18.31
N THR A 11 -20.76 -4.21 17.79
CA THR A 11 -21.21 -3.34 16.70
C THR A 11 -21.62 -4.14 15.47
N SER A 12 -20.81 -5.12 15.06
CA SER A 12 -21.11 -6.02 13.94
C SER A 12 -22.38 -6.84 14.18
N ILE A 13 -22.56 -7.39 15.41
CA ILE A 13 -23.78 -8.14 15.76
C ILE A 13 -25.03 -7.25 15.68
N LEU A 14 -24.98 -6.07 16.29
CA LEU A 14 -26.13 -5.16 16.27
C LEU A 14 -26.45 -4.67 14.86
N LYS A 15 -25.42 -4.39 14.05
CA LYS A 15 -25.61 -4.05 12.65
C LYS A 15 -26.30 -5.18 11.89
N LYS A 16 -25.88 -6.44 12.10
CA LYS A 16 -26.51 -7.60 11.47
C LYS A 16 -27.96 -7.76 11.90
N ARG A 17 -28.30 -7.59 13.18
CA ARG A 17 -29.68 -7.66 13.69
C ARG A 17 -30.58 -6.56 13.15
N ILE A 18 -30.06 -5.31 13.04
CA ILE A 18 -30.75 -4.21 12.37
C ILE A 18 -31.05 -4.60 10.92
N ALA A 19 -30.06 -5.15 10.22
CA ALA A 19 -30.20 -5.63 8.85
C ALA A 19 -31.25 -6.72 8.67
N GLN A 20 -31.29 -7.64 9.62
CA GLN A 20 -32.23 -8.76 9.62
C GLN A 20 -33.66 -8.35 10.05
N GLY A 21 -33.86 -7.05 10.39
CA GLY A 21 -35.15 -6.58 10.84
C GLY A 21 -35.56 -7.03 12.24
N GLU A 22 -34.62 -7.54 13.06
CA GLU A 22 -34.90 -7.88 14.47
C GLU A 22 -35.36 -6.65 15.26
N TYR A 23 -34.95 -5.47 14.81
CA TYR A 23 -35.38 -4.19 15.37
C TYR A 23 -35.99 -3.35 14.25
N THR A 24 -37.27 -3.03 14.36
CA THR A 24 -38.00 -2.30 13.30
C THR A 24 -37.77 -0.79 13.34
N ASP A 25 -37.99 -0.16 14.49
CA ASP A 25 -37.92 1.30 14.59
C ASP A 25 -36.88 1.81 15.56
N ARG A 26 -36.55 1.03 16.59
CA ARG A 26 -35.67 1.45 17.69
C ARG A 26 -34.81 0.32 18.20
N LEU A 27 -33.60 0.64 18.61
CA LEU A 27 -32.76 -0.27 19.39
C LEU A 27 -33.30 -0.42 20.81
N PRO A 28 -33.07 -1.58 21.45
CA PRO A 28 -33.26 -1.73 22.89
C PRO A 28 -32.44 -0.67 23.64
N SER A 29 -32.85 -0.37 24.85
CA SER A 29 -32.18 0.62 25.68
C SER A 29 -30.70 0.20 25.91
N ARG A 30 -29.81 1.20 26.10
CA ARG A 30 -28.40 0.91 26.40
C ARG A 30 -28.23 -0.05 27.58
N ARG A 31 -29.13 0.07 28.60
CA ARG A 31 -29.08 -0.79 29.77
C ARG A 31 -29.41 -2.24 29.42
N GLN A 32 -30.39 -2.48 28.58
CA GLN A 32 -30.73 -3.85 28.10
C GLN A 32 -29.62 -4.44 27.29
N LEU A 33 -29.04 -3.68 26.35
CA LEU A 33 -27.91 -4.17 25.55
C LEU A 33 -26.63 -4.39 26.40
N MET A 34 -26.39 -3.57 27.43
CA MET A 34 -25.30 -3.81 28.37
C MET A 34 -25.47 -5.13 29.14
N GLN A 35 -26.70 -5.46 29.53
CA GLN A 35 -27.02 -6.71 30.20
C GLN A 35 -26.89 -7.89 29.25
N GLU A 36 -27.43 -7.78 28.04
CA GLU A 36 -27.36 -8.83 27.02
C GLU A 36 -25.94 -9.19 26.64
N PHE A 37 -25.08 -8.18 26.35
CA PHE A 37 -23.70 -8.40 25.93
C PHE A 37 -22.71 -8.47 27.09
N GLN A 38 -23.14 -8.33 28.31
CA GLN A 38 -22.31 -8.33 29.52
C GLN A 38 -21.11 -7.40 29.40
N VAL A 39 -21.37 -6.14 29.06
CA VAL A 39 -20.35 -5.10 28.86
C VAL A 39 -20.60 -3.84 29.67
N SER A 40 -19.51 -3.11 29.93
CA SER A 40 -19.57 -1.84 30.65
C SER A 40 -20.25 -0.72 29.83
N SER A 41 -20.75 0.30 30.52
CA SER A 41 -21.31 1.51 29.89
C SER A 41 -20.33 2.16 28.92
N ARG A 42 -19.04 2.18 29.23
CA ARG A 42 -17.98 2.71 28.36
C ARG A 42 -17.86 1.94 27.06
N THR A 43 -17.95 0.61 27.10
CA THR A 43 -17.93 -0.25 25.91
C THR A 43 -19.17 -0.03 25.06
N MET A 44 -20.34 -0.01 25.67
CA MET A 44 -21.61 0.23 24.99
C MET A 44 -21.69 1.65 24.39
N HIS A 45 -21.10 2.65 25.07
CA HIS A 45 -20.99 4.00 24.51
C HIS A 45 -20.19 4.01 23.20
N LYS A 46 -19.06 3.28 23.13
CA LYS A 46 -18.29 3.14 21.90
C LYS A 46 -19.09 2.48 20.79
N VAL A 47 -19.84 1.41 21.11
CA VAL A 47 -20.72 0.72 20.16
C VAL A 47 -21.76 1.69 19.57
N PHE A 48 -22.45 2.46 20.41
CA PHE A 48 -23.44 3.43 19.95
C PHE A 48 -22.84 4.57 19.15
N THR A 49 -21.65 5.05 19.55
CA THR A 49 -20.91 6.05 18.78
C THR A 49 -20.57 5.52 17.39
N GLU A 50 -20.14 4.28 17.30
CA GLU A 50 -19.78 3.63 16.03
C GLU A 50 -21.02 3.43 15.14
N LEU A 51 -22.12 2.91 15.68
CA LEU A 51 -23.39 2.75 14.95
C LEU A 51 -23.95 4.12 14.48
N LYS A 52 -23.79 5.18 15.29
CA LYS A 52 -24.18 6.53 14.89
C LYS A 52 -23.28 7.06 13.76
N ASN A 53 -21.96 6.86 13.85
CA ASN A 53 -21.02 7.26 12.81
C ASN A 53 -21.27 6.53 11.49
N MET A 54 -21.83 5.32 11.56
CA MET A 54 -22.26 4.54 10.40
C MET A 54 -23.66 4.92 9.89
N ASN A 55 -24.30 5.95 10.43
CA ASN A 55 -25.68 6.34 10.16
C ASN A 55 -26.70 5.20 10.35
N CYS A 56 -26.38 4.18 11.13
CA CYS A 56 -27.30 3.09 11.43
C CYS A 56 -28.37 3.50 12.44
N ILE A 57 -28.03 4.44 13.32
CA ILE A 57 -28.91 4.90 14.41
C ILE A 57 -28.84 6.41 14.60
N THR A 58 -29.94 6.99 15.05
CA THR A 58 -30.02 8.42 15.44
C THR A 58 -30.56 8.52 16.86
N PRO A 59 -29.94 9.28 17.77
CA PRO A 59 -30.50 9.60 19.08
C PRO A 59 -31.76 10.43 18.90
N THR A 60 -32.85 10.05 19.58
CA THR A 60 -34.08 10.79 19.60
C THR A 60 -34.50 11.06 21.05
N PHE A 61 -35.49 11.93 21.24
CA PHE A 61 -36.02 12.20 22.57
C PHE A 61 -36.62 10.94 23.25
N HIS A 62 -37.12 10.01 22.45
CA HIS A 62 -37.73 8.77 22.93
C HIS A 62 -36.83 7.53 22.86
N GLY A 63 -35.52 7.71 22.74
CA GLY A 63 -34.53 6.60 22.67
C GLY A 63 -33.65 6.67 21.44
N THR A 64 -33.19 5.53 20.96
CA THR A 64 -32.32 5.45 19.78
C THR A 64 -33.09 4.86 18.61
N ALA A 65 -33.45 5.70 17.65
CA ALA A 65 -34.11 5.28 16.44
C ALA A 65 -33.13 4.62 15.46
N ILE A 66 -33.62 3.65 14.72
CA ILE A 66 -32.91 3.07 13.57
C ILE A 66 -33.21 4.00 12.39
N CYS A 67 -32.15 4.38 11.66
CA CYS A 67 -32.31 5.20 10.48
C CYS A 67 -32.97 4.36 9.37
N SER A 68 -34.01 4.87 8.72
CA SER A 68 -34.65 4.18 7.59
C SER A 68 -33.68 3.88 6.46
N ALA A 69 -32.72 4.76 6.22
CA ALA A 69 -31.60 4.50 5.34
C ALA A 69 -30.70 3.31 5.79
N ALA A 70 -30.70 2.98 7.09
CA ALA A 70 -29.94 1.84 7.59
C ALA A 70 -30.63 0.50 7.26
N SER A 71 -31.94 0.45 7.10
CA SER A 71 -32.64 -0.77 6.68
C SER A 71 -32.46 -1.05 5.18
N GLU A 72 -32.29 -0.02 4.35
CA GLU A 72 -31.93 -0.19 2.94
C GLU A 72 -30.43 -0.51 2.77
N VAL A 73 -29.56 0.15 3.56
CA VAL A 73 -28.10 -0.13 3.60
C VAL A 73 -27.81 -1.50 4.22
N ALA A 74 -28.71 -2.00 5.07
CA ALA A 74 -28.57 -3.27 5.74
C ALA A 74 -28.91 -4.48 4.85
N GLN A 75 -29.58 -4.27 3.72
CA GLN A 75 -29.82 -5.35 2.75
C GLN A 75 -28.56 -5.77 1.98
N TYR A 76 -27.53 -4.92 1.93
CA TYR A 76 -26.29 -5.24 1.21
C TYR A 76 -25.06 -5.02 2.10
N PRO A 77 -24.19 -6.00 2.25
CA PRO A 77 -22.93 -5.80 2.95
C PRO A 77 -22.13 -4.66 2.26
N VAL A 78 -21.49 -3.82 3.07
CA VAL A 78 -20.54 -2.84 2.53
C VAL A 78 -19.43 -3.59 1.80
N ARG A 79 -19.22 -3.24 0.56
CA ARG A 79 -18.21 -3.88 -0.29
C ARG A 79 -16.94 -3.03 -0.33
N ILE A 80 -15.82 -3.69 -0.17
CA ILE A 80 -14.51 -3.07 -0.33
C ILE A 80 -13.84 -3.70 -1.55
N VAL A 81 -13.67 -2.90 -2.60
CA VAL A 81 -12.95 -3.35 -3.80
C VAL A 81 -11.46 -3.16 -3.56
N LEU A 82 -10.71 -4.25 -3.59
CA LEU A 82 -9.26 -4.24 -3.53
C LEU A 82 -8.69 -4.39 -4.94
N VAL A 83 -8.13 -3.30 -5.45
CA VAL A 83 -7.62 -3.20 -6.83
C VAL A 83 -6.11 -3.43 -6.83
N ALA A 84 -5.66 -4.42 -7.56
CA ALA A 84 -4.23 -4.72 -7.73
C ALA A 84 -3.96 -5.48 -9.03
N PRO A 85 -2.71 -5.42 -9.56
CA PRO A 85 -2.29 -6.36 -10.60
C PRO A 85 -2.25 -7.79 -10.05
N LYS A 86 -2.80 -8.75 -10.77
CA LYS A 86 -2.80 -10.19 -10.40
C LYS A 86 -3.33 -10.46 -9.00
N ILE A 87 -4.36 -9.74 -8.57
CA ILE A 87 -4.91 -9.84 -7.21
C ILE A 87 -5.32 -11.28 -6.86
N SER A 88 -5.85 -12.05 -7.82
CA SER A 88 -6.24 -13.44 -7.61
C SER A 88 -5.06 -14.34 -7.19
N GLU A 89 -3.84 -14.02 -7.62
CA GLU A 89 -2.62 -14.75 -7.26
C GLU A 89 -2.02 -14.23 -5.94
N THR A 90 -2.14 -12.93 -5.69
CA THR A 90 -1.46 -12.25 -4.58
C THR A 90 -2.31 -12.13 -3.32
N LEU A 91 -3.62 -12.33 -3.39
CA LEU A 91 -4.53 -12.18 -2.26
C LEU A 91 -4.16 -13.07 -1.06
N HIS A 92 -3.61 -14.26 -1.33
CA HIS A 92 -3.24 -15.24 -0.31
C HIS A 92 -1.71 -15.37 -0.09
N THR A 93 -0.91 -14.63 -0.86
CA THR A 93 0.55 -14.73 -0.80
C THR A 93 1.23 -13.42 -0.43
N ASP A 94 0.59 -12.30 -0.70
CA ASP A 94 1.12 -10.98 -0.41
C ASP A 94 0.64 -10.48 0.96
N ILE A 95 1.57 -10.12 1.84
CA ILE A 95 1.29 -9.75 3.23
C ILE A 95 0.37 -8.51 3.32
N LEU A 96 0.56 -7.51 2.43
CA LEU A 96 -0.30 -6.34 2.39
C LEU A 96 -1.75 -6.73 2.11
N HIS A 97 -1.96 -7.57 1.08
CA HIS A 97 -3.29 -8.01 0.69
C HIS A 97 -3.95 -8.91 1.75
N ILE A 98 -3.18 -9.86 2.33
CA ILE A 98 -3.65 -10.72 3.42
C ILE A 98 -4.15 -9.87 4.59
N LYS A 99 -3.35 -8.88 5.02
CA LYS A 99 -3.72 -8.03 6.15
C LYS A 99 -4.90 -7.11 5.87
N LEU A 100 -4.99 -6.57 4.66
CA LEU A 100 -6.17 -5.80 4.25
C LEU A 100 -7.43 -6.67 4.23
N ALA A 101 -7.34 -7.90 3.69
CA ALA A 101 -8.46 -8.84 3.70
C ALA A 101 -8.91 -9.22 5.12
N GLU A 102 -7.96 -9.44 6.04
CA GLU A 102 -8.26 -9.67 7.47
C GLU A 102 -9.04 -8.48 8.08
N TYR A 103 -8.57 -7.23 7.88
CA TYR A 103 -9.24 -6.04 8.41
C TYR A 103 -10.64 -5.84 7.82
N ILE A 104 -10.81 -6.11 6.52
CA ILE A 104 -12.11 -6.04 5.83
C ILE A 104 -13.08 -7.08 6.42
N ALA A 105 -12.63 -8.32 6.58
CA ALA A 105 -13.43 -9.41 7.16
C ALA A 105 -13.77 -9.15 8.63
N GLU A 106 -12.81 -8.70 9.45
CA GLU A 106 -13.03 -8.35 10.86
C GLU A 106 -14.06 -7.21 11.02
N ALA A 107 -14.14 -6.29 10.05
CA ALA A 107 -15.14 -5.22 10.01
C ALA A 107 -16.53 -5.72 9.56
N GLY A 108 -16.65 -6.97 9.11
CA GLY A 108 -17.88 -7.53 8.57
C GLY A 108 -18.24 -6.98 7.18
N PHE A 109 -17.25 -6.56 6.40
CA PHE A 109 -17.40 -6.08 5.03
C PHE A 109 -17.11 -7.19 4.04
N GLU A 110 -17.68 -7.09 2.86
CA GLU A 110 -17.40 -7.99 1.75
C GLU A 110 -16.17 -7.49 0.96
N LEU A 111 -15.20 -8.38 0.75
CA LEU A 111 -14.04 -8.10 -0.09
C LEU A 111 -14.33 -8.49 -1.54
N ILE A 112 -14.14 -7.54 -2.46
CA ILE A 112 -14.20 -7.78 -3.91
C ILE A 112 -12.79 -7.58 -4.48
N PRO A 113 -12.11 -8.65 -4.90
CA PRO A 113 -10.83 -8.52 -5.59
C PRO A 113 -11.09 -8.04 -7.03
N CYS A 114 -10.33 -7.01 -7.46
CA CYS A 114 -10.36 -6.49 -8.82
C CYS A 114 -8.95 -6.54 -9.43
N ASP A 115 -8.75 -7.39 -10.42
CA ASP A 115 -7.49 -7.52 -11.14
C ASP A 115 -7.46 -6.54 -12.31
N ILE A 116 -6.65 -5.49 -12.21
CA ILE A 116 -6.55 -4.46 -13.27
C ILE A 116 -6.06 -4.98 -14.62
N ASN A 117 -5.46 -6.16 -14.67
CA ASN A 117 -5.06 -6.79 -15.92
C ASN A 117 -6.23 -7.50 -16.62
N ARG A 118 -7.34 -7.72 -15.92
CA ARG A 118 -8.51 -8.44 -16.42
C ARG A 118 -9.79 -7.60 -16.42
N GLU A 119 -9.90 -6.68 -15.48
CA GLU A 119 -11.11 -5.91 -15.23
C GLU A 119 -10.77 -4.45 -14.96
N ASN A 120 -11.48 -3.53 -15.61
CA ASN A 120 -11.27 -2.11 -15.39
C ASN A 120 -12.21 -1.61 -14.29
N ILE A 121 -11.66 -1.00 -13.24
CA ILE A 121 -12.45 -0.39 -12.17
C ILE A 121 -13.42 0.68 -12.71
N VAL A 122 -13.08 1.33 -13.80
CA VAL A 122 -13.96 2.32 -14.47
C VAL A 122 -15.25 1.66 -14.95
N ASP A 123 -15.17 0.45 -15.52
CA ASP A 123 -16.34 -0.30 -15.98
C ASP A 123 -17.19 -0.77 -14.79
N ILE A 124 -16.56 -1.21 -13.68
CA ILE A 124 -17.27 -1.58 -12.46
C ILE A 124 -18.08 -0.39 -11.91
N ILE A 125 -17.52 0.81 -11.95
CA ILE A 125 -18.21 2.03 -11.50
C ILE A 125 -19.31 2.42 -12.50
N ALA A 126 -19.00 2.40 -13.80
CA ALA A 126 -19.95 2.78 -14.86
C ALA A 126 -21.18 1.88 -14.91
N ASP A 127 -21.01 0.59 -14.67
CA ASP A 127 -22.08 -0.41 -14.59
C ASP A 127 -22.93 -0.31 -13.30
N ASN A 128 -22.71 0.73 -12.47
CA ASN A 128 -23.36 0.93 -11.18
C ASN A 128 -23.23 -0.27 -10.22
N ARG A 129 -22.16 -1.06 -10.38
CA ARG A 129 -21.87 -2.17 -9.47
C ARG A 129 -21.34 -1.71 -8.10
N LEU A 130 -20.96 -0.44 -7.97
CA LEU A 130 -20.54 0.21 -6.74
C LEU A 130 -21.45 1.40 -6.41
N ASN A 131 -21.64 1.66 -5.13
CA ASN A 131 -22.40 2.80 -4.62
C ASN A 131 -21.62 3.57 -3.54
N SER A 132 -22.18 4.67 -3.05
CA SER A 132 -21.53 5.54 -2.06
C SER A 132 -21.26 4.90 -0.69
N HIS A 133 -21.81 3.71 -0.41
CA HIS A 133 -21.54 2.96 0.82
C HIS A 133 -20.34 2.01 0.68
N ASP A 134 -19.99 1.67 -0.55
CA ASP A 134 -18.82 0.87 -0.87
C ASP A 134 -17.54 1.70 -0.72
N ALA A 135 -16.38 1.06 -0.86
CA ALA A 135 -15.12 1.80 -0.91
C ALA A 135 -14.08 1.05 -1.77
N VAL A 136 -13.03 1.77 -2.17
CA VAL A 136 -11.98 1.21 -3.03
C VAL A 136 -10.61 1.42 -2.40
N ILE A 137 -9.78 0.38 -2.43
CA ILE A 137 -8.37 0.42 -2.06
C ILE A 137 -7.56 0.09 -3.30
N PHE A 138 -6.71 1.01 -3.73
CA PHE A 138 -5.71 0.76 -4.76
C PHE A 138 -4.40 0.35 -4.10
N THR A 139 -3.78 -0.72 -4.60
CA THR A 139 -2.47 -1.18 -4.13
C THR A 139 -1.48 -1.26 -5.28
N TYR A 140 -0.22 -1.06 -5.00
CA TYR A 140 0.85 -1.04 -6.01
C TYR A 140 0.57 -0.04 -7.14
N SER A 141 0.90 -0.35 -8.37
CA SER A 141 0.68 0.50 -9.56
C SER A 141 -0.75 0.48 -10.11
N SER A 142 -1.75 0.06 -9.30
CA SER A 142 -3.12 -0.09 -9.78
C SER A 142 -3.92 1.21 -9.89
N PHE A 143 -3.44 2.30 -9.28
CA PHE A 143 -4.14 3.58 -9.28
C PHE A 143 -4.18 4.21 -10.68
N GLN A 144 -5.34 4.73 -11.05
CA GLN A 144 -5.57 5.46 -12.31
C GLN A 144 -6.28 6.78 -12.01
N VAL A 145 -5.83 7.88 -12.61
CA VAL A 145 -6.42 9.22 -12.40
C VAL A 145 -7.90 9.24 -12.79
N LYS A 146 -8.25 8.63 -13.93
CA LYS A 146 -9.65 8.52 -14.39
C LYS A 146 -10.54 7.79 -13.38
N SER A 147 -10.02 6.77 -12.73
CA SER A 147 -10.74 6.05 -11.68
C SER A 147 -11.04 6.95 -10.48
N ALA A 148 -10.07 7.77 -10.06
CA ALA A 148 -10.25 8.71 -8.97
C ALA A 148 -11.33 9.77 -9.28
N GLU A 149 -11.35 10.30 -10.50
CA GLU A 149 -12.35 11.26 -10.96
C GLU A 149 -13.78 10.66 -10.91
N LEU A 150 -13.94 9.42 -11.38
CA LEU A 150 -15.22 8.72 -11.34
C LEU A 150 -15.65 8.41 -9.91
N LEU A 151 -14.74 7.91 -9.07
CA LEU A 151 -15.04 7.62 -7.66
C LEU A 151 -15.47 8.89 -6.92
N LYS A 152 -14.80 10.02 -7.14
CA LYS A 152 -15.21 11.33 -6.61
C LYS A 152 -16.60 11.75 -7.12
N LYS A 153 -16.86 11.61 -8.42
CA LYS A 153 -18.17 11.93 -9.03
C LYS A 153 -19.32 11.13 -8.43
N HIS A 154 -19.09 9.86 -8.09
CA HIS A 154 -20.07 8.96 -7.50
C HIS A 154 -20.06 8.96 -5.96
N ASN A 155 -19.28 9.84 -5.33
CA ASN A 155 -19.08 9.91 -3.87
C ASN A 155 -18.65 8.58 -3.24
N ILE A 156 -17.87 7.76 -3.96
CA ILE A 156 -17.34 6.49 -3.47
C ILE A 156 -16.01 6.76 -2.75
N PRO A 157 -15.91 6.45 -1.45
CA PRO A 157 -14.67 6.60 -0.70
C PRO A 157 -13.55 5.73 -1.27
N PHE A 158 -12.33 6.26 -1.36
CA PHE A 158 -11.19 5.48 -1.80
C PHE A 158 -9.87 5.97 -1.21
N VAL A 159 -8.90 5.07 -1.18
CA VAL A 159 -7.52 5.35 -0.76
C VAL A 159 -6.54 4.60 -1.67
N SER A 160 -5.33 5.12 -1.79
CA SER A 160 -4.23 4.43 -2.46
C SER A 160 -3.17 4.00 -1.44
N ALA A 161 -2.71 2.76 -1.55
CA ALA A 161 -1.56 2.26 -0.80
C ALA A 161 -0.23 2.54 -1.53
N ASN A 162 -0.22 3.61 -2.34
CA ASN A 162 0.94 4.16 -3.00
C ASN A 162 0.73 5.66 -3.20
N ARG A 163 1.81 6.42 -3.24
CA ARG A 163 1.79 7.84 -3.58
C ARG A 163 1.25 8.04 -5.00
N PRO A 164 0.27 8.96 -5.20
CA PRO A 164 -0.24 9.28 -6.53
C PRO A 164 0.80 10.07 -7.34
N PRO A 165 0.61 10.20 -8.67
CA PRO A 165 1.38 11.11 -9.48
C PRO A 165 1.31 12.55 -8.96
N GLU A 166 2.31 13.36 -9.29
CA GLU A 166 2.37 14.77 -8.91
C GLU A 166 1.13 15.53 -9.41
N GLY A 167 0.60 16.42 -8.57
CA GLY A 167 -0.61 17.20 -8.86
C GLY A 167 -1.93 16.47 -8.66
N VAL A 168 -1.92 15.20 -8.28
CA VAL A 168 -3.14 14.43 -8.01
C VAL A 168 -3.44 14.40 -6.52
N GLU A 169 -4.49 15.10 -6.11
CA GLU A 169 -4.92 15.17 -4.71
C GLU A 169 -5.90 14.04 -4.36
N ILE A 170 -5.40 13.03 -3.65
CA ILE A 170 -6.16 11.90 -3.12
C ILE A 170 -5.66 11.51 -1.73
N ASN A 171 -6.40 10.64 -1.05
CA ASN A 171 -5.93 10.03 0.19
C ASN A 171 -4.99 8.85 -0.11
N TRP A 172 -3.80 8.86 0.44
CA TRP A 172 -2.81 7.82 0.20
C TRP A 172 -1.94 7.52 1.42
N VAL A 173 -1.42 6.31 1.45
CA VAL A 173 -0.36 5.86 2.37
C VAL A 173 0.72 5.22 1.53
N ASP A 174 1.97 5.62 1.74
CA ASP A 174 3.13 5.01 1.06
C ASP A 174 4.30 4.92 2.03
N TRP A 175 5.32 4.19 1.65
CA TRP A 175 6.58 4.15 2.36
C TRP A 175 7.26 5.53 2.36
N ASP A 176 8.04 5.82 3.38
CA ASP A 176 8.96 6.96 3.32
C ASP A 176 10.20 6.57 2.50
N HIS A 177 10.07 6.69 1.18
CA HIS A 177 11.14 6.34 0.25
C HIS A 177 12.40 7.17 0.44
N MET A 178 12.30 8.39 0.95
CA MET A 178 13.46 9.21 1.28
C MET A 178 14.32 8.55 2.36
N GLU A 179 13.69 8.01 3.41
CA GLU A 179 14.39 7.28 4.48
C GLU A 179 15.04 6.01 3.92
N ILE A 180 14.30 5.23 3.13
CA ILE A 180 14.80 4.00 2.50
C ILE A 180 16.01 4.28 1.59
N PHE A 181 15.94 5.34 0.79
CA PHE A 181 17.04 5.73 -0.09
C PHE A 181 18.25 6.24 0.71
N ASN A 182 18.03 6.99 1.79
CA ASN A 182 19.12 7.39 2.70
C ASN A 182 19.82 6.18 3.28
N ASP A 183 19.09 5.17 3.74
CA ASP A 183 19.64 3.94 4.27
C ASP A 183 20.42 3.16 3.19
N PHE A 184 19.87 3.07 1.97
CA PHE A 184 20.54 2.42 0.85
C PHE A 184 21.85 3.10 0.51
N VAL A 185 21.80 4.40 0.21
CA VAL A 185 23.00 5.17 -0.20
C VAL A 185 24.05 5.17 0.92
N GLY A 186 23.63 5.45 2.16
CA GLY A 186 24.53 5.46 3.31
C GLY A 186 25.23 4.12 3.53
N ASN A 187 24.48 3.01 3.47
CA ASN A 187 25.04 1.67 3.62
C ASN A 187 25.98 1.30 2.47
N MET A 188 25.68 1.68 1.22
CA MET A 188 26.55 1.44 0.08
C MET A 188 27.86 2.23 0.20
N LEU A 189 27.78 3.50 0.58
CA LEU A 189 28.96 4.34 0.79
C LEU A 189 29.86 3.83 1.92
N MET A 190 29.29 3.40 3.05
CA MET A 190 30.06 2.79 4.14
C MET A 190 30.79 1.51 3.71
N ARG A 191 30.29 0.83 2.70
CA ARG A 191 30.93 -0.35 2.10
C ARG A 191 31.92 -0.02 0.97
N GLY A 192 32.16 1.26 0.70
CA GLY A 192 33.11 1.73 -0.29
C GLY A 192 32.55 1.90 -1.69
N ALA A 193 31.24 1.74 -1.90
CA ALA A 193 30.65 2.04 -3.20
C ALA A 193 30.84 3.53 -3.56
N ARG A 194 31.11 3.80 -4.84
CA ARG A 194 31.31 5.15 -5.37
C ARG A 194 30.35 5.48 -6.50
N SER A 195 29.75 4.47 -7.13
CA SER A 195 28.82 4.63 -8.23
C SER A 195 27.52 3.85 -7.96
N LEU A 196 26.43 4.58 -7.83
CA LEU A 196 25.11 4.05 -7.50
C LEU A 196 24.09 4.48 -8.55
N ASP A 197 23.24 3.55 -8.98
CA ASP A 197 22.16 3.80 -9.91
C ASP A 197 20.85 3.17 -9.43
N ILE A 198 19.74 3.54 -10.06
CA ILE A 198 18.41 3.02 -9.82
C ILE A 198 17.75 2.67 -11.16
N PHE A 199 17.10 1.54 -11.22
CA PHE A 199 16.40 1.09 -12.42
C PHE A 199 14.98 0.63 -12.09
N TRP A 200 14.06 0.88 -13.02
CA TRP A 200 12.70 0.34 -13.03
C TRP A 200 12.17 0.26 -14.46
N THR A 201 11.18 -0.61 -14.67
CA THR A 201 10.44 -0.64 -15.94
C THR A 201 9.30 0.38 -15.94
N LYS A 202 9.02 1.00 -17.09
CA LYS A 202 7.85 1.87 -17.22
C LYS A 202 6.57 1.06 -17.01
N PRO A 203 5.62 1.56 -16.20
CA PRO A 203 4.33 0.92 -16.09
C PRO A 203 3.61 0.91 -17.43
N GLN A 204 2.67 -0.05 -17.59
CA GLN A 204 1.82 -0.08 -18.78
C GLN A 204 1.06 1.24 -18.93
N ALA A 205 0.77 1.62 -20.18
CA ALA A 205 0.05 2.85 -20.48
C ALA A 205 -1.29 2.92 -19.74
N GLY A 206 -1.51 4.05 -19.04
CA GLY A 206 -2.72 4.29 -18.24
C GLY A 206 -2.61 3.97 -16.76
N LEU A 207 -1.56 3.27 -16.31
CA LEU A 207 -1.26 3.10 -14.90
C LEU A 207 -0.46 4.29 -14.35
N SER A 208 -0.61 4.57 -13.06
CA SER A 208 0.14 5.67 -12.43
C SER A 208 1.62 5.35 -12.37
N ASP A 209 2.44 6.29 -12.83
CA ASP A 209 3.90 6.19 -12.73
C ASP A 209 4.38 6.72 -11.37
N ASN A 210 4.32 5.87 -10.35
CA ASN A 210 4.89 6.18 -9.04
C ASN A 210 6.43 6.22 -9.08
N HIS A 211 7.03 5.54 -10.05
CA HIS A 211 8.48 5.39 -10.14
C HIS A 211 9.17 6.72 -10.46
N THR A 212 8.52 7.60 -11.21
CA THR A 212 9.05 8.94 -11.46
C THR A 212 9.24 9.73 -10.15
N ALA A 213 8.27 9.67 -9.23
CA ALA A 213 8.41 10.30 -7.91
C ALA A 213 9.51 9.66 -7.08
N LEU A 214 9.63 8.32 -7.11
CA LEU A 214 10.71 7.58 -6.44
C LEU A 214 12.09 7.95 -6.99
N MET A 215 12.20 8.12 -8.30
CA MET A 215 13.43 8.58 -8.94
C MET A 215 13.84 9.97 -8.45
N TYR A 216 12.90 10.91 -8.34
CA TYR A 216 13.21 12.25 -7.80
C TYR A 216 13.67 12.18 -6.34
N ASP A 217 13.04 11.37 -5.52
CA ASP A 217 13.43 11.15 -4.13
C ASP A 217 14.85 10.55 -4.05
N PHE A 218 15.17 9.53 -4.87
CA PHE A 218 16.51 8.94 -4.94
C PHE A 218 17.58 9.95 -5.40
N ARG A 219 17.28 10.73 -6.44
CA ARG A 219 18.19 11.78 -6.94
C ARG A 219 18.45 12.84 -5.87
N ALA A 220 17.42 13.24 -5.12
CA ALA A 220 17.58 14.21 -4.04
C ALA A 220 18.51 13.67 -2.94
N VAL A 221 18.32 12.42 -2.53
CA VAL A 221 19.21 11.75 -1.56
C VAL A 221 20.62 11.66 -2.10
N LYS A 222 20.82 11.16 -3.33
CA LYS A 222 22.14 11.04 -3.96
C LYS A 222 22.86 12.39 -4.04
N ARG A 223 22.16 13.47 -4.41
CA ARG A 223 22.72 14.83 -4.40
C ARG A 223 23.14 15.28 -3.01
N SER A 224 22.34 14.98 -1.98
CA SER A 224 22.69 15.33 -0.60
C SER A 224 24.02 14.66 -0.19
N TYR A 225 24.21 13.40 -0.52
CA TYR A 225 25.47 12.70 -0.25
C TYR A 225 26.64 13.20 -1.11
N SER A 226 26.42 13.58 -2.37
CA SER A 226 27.47 14.10 -3.24
C SER A 226 28.02 15.46 -2.80
N LEU A 227 27.26 16.24 -2.05
CA LEU A 227 27.73 17.48 -1.43
C LEU A 227 28.83 17.24 -0.39
N PHE A 228 28.79 16.07 0.28
CA PHE A 228 29.74 15.70 1.31
C PHE A 228 30.83 14.74 0.80
N ASN A 229 30.56 14.02 -0.28
CA ASN A 229 31.46 13.06 -0.87
C ASN A 229 31.54 13.27 -2.39
N ARG A 230 32.58 14.00 -2.84
CA ARG A 230 32.80 14.37 -4.24
C ARG A 230 33.08 13.18 -5.16
N ASP A 231 33.39 12.01 -4.60
CA ASP A 231 33.70 10.80 -5.35
C ASP A 231 32.45 9.99 -5.73
N LEU A 232 31.26 10.47 -5.37
CA LEU A 232 30.01 9.87 -5.78
C LEU A 232 29.75 10.27 -7.25
N ASP A 233 30.22 9.42 -8.17
CA ASP A 233 30.05 9.65 -9.60
C ASP A 233 28.59 9.87 -9.93
N ALA A 234 28.34 10.97 -10.62
CA ALA A 234 27.05 11.24 -11.24
C ALA A 234 26.88 10.24 -12.39
N PHE A 235 26.34 9.04 -12.09
CA PHE A 235 25.83 8.19 -13.16
C PHE A 235 24.79 9.01 -13.93
N PRO A 236 24.83 8.98 -15.27
CA PRO A 236 23.86 9.70 -16.06
C PRO A 236 22.47 9.27 -15.64
N GLU A 237 21.66 10.24 -15.26
CA GLU A 237 20.27 10.06 -14.88
C GLU A 237 19.51 9.60 -16.13
N SER A 238 19.47 8.31 -16.37
CA SER A 238 18.82 7.73 -17.53
C SER A 238 17.44 7.24 -17.14
N ASP A 239 16.46 7.76 -17.87
CA ASP A 239 15.07 7.27 -17.81
C ASP A 239 14.96 6.03 -18.71
N TRP A 240 15.50 4.91 -18.23
CA TRP A 240 15.64 3.73 -19.07
C TRP A 240 14.30 3.04 -19.35
N GLY A 241 13.43 2.89 -18.41
CA GLY A 241 12.06 2.35 -18.56
C GLY A 241 11.89 1.04 -19.32
N ASN A 242 12.99 0.50 -19.86
CA ASN A 242 13.04 -0.71 -20.70
C ASN A 242 14.27 -1.53 -20.30
N VAL A 243 14.06 -2.81 -19.98
CA VAL A 243 15.08 -3.71 -19.44
C VAL A 243 16.20 -3.94 -20.46
N GLU A 244 15.85 -4.18 -21.72
CA GLU A 244 16.81 -4.47 -22.79
C GLU A 244 17.72 -3.27 -23.07
N LYS A 245 17.15 -2.06 -23.11
CA LYS A 245 17.92 -0.82 -23.30
C LYS A 245 18.89 -0.59 -22.14
N TYR A 246 18.41 -0.82 -20.90
CA TYR A 246 19.26 -0.65 -19.74
C TYR A 246 20.37 -1.72 -19.68
N ALA A 247 20.05 -2.98 -19.99
CA ALA A 247 21.05 -4.03 -20.11
C ALA A 247 22.12 -3.69 -21.16
N ALA A 248 21.69 -3.26 -22.36
CA ALA A 248 22.61 -2.87 -23.44
C ALA A 248 23.51 -1.70 -23.01
N HIS A 249 22.96 -0.71 -22.30
CA HIS A 249 23.75 0.38 -21.72
C HIS A 249 24.80 -0.13 -20.75
N LEU A 250 24.41 -0.96 -19.76
CA LEU A 250 25.36 -1.50 -18.80
C LEU A 250 26.47 -2.31 -19.48
N CYS A 251 26.13 -3.12 -20.52
CA CYS A 251 27.10 -3.86 -21.30
C CYS A 251 28.08 -2.95 -22.08
N SER A 252 27.68 -1.71 -22.41
CA SER A 252 28.53 -0.75 -23.12
C SER A 252 29.50 0.01 -22.22
N LEU A 253 29.30 -0.05 -20.91
CA LEU A 253 30.12 0.68 -19.95
C LEU A 253 31.50 0.02 -19.77
N LYS A 254 32.55 0.83 -19.72
CA LYS A 254 33.92 0.36 -19.37
C LYS A 254 34.01 -0.11 -17.91
N LYS A 255 33.22 0.48 -17.04
CA LYS A 255 33.13 0.15 -15.62
C LYS A 255 31.66 0.13 -15.23
N LEU A 256 31.22 -0.99 -14.64
CA LEU A 256 29.88 -1.13 -14.11
C LEU A 256 29.69 -0.30 -12.84
N PRO A 257 28.45 0.14 -12.53
CA PRO A 257 28.13 0.71 -11.23
C PRO A 257 28.44 -0.28 -10.11
N ASP A 258 28.83 0.25 -8.96
CA ASP A 258 29.09 -0.56 -7.77
C ASP A 258 27.80 -1.16 -7.21
N ALA A 259 26.66 -0.47 -7.37
CA ALA A 259 25.35 -1.02 -7.09
C ALA A 259 24.25 -0.36 -7.94
N VAL A 260 23.29 -1.17 -8.37
CA VAL A 260 22.06 -0.74 -9.04
C VAL A 260 20.88 -1.23 -8.24
N TRP A 261 20.03 -0.33 -7.79
CA TRP A 261 18.78 -0.73 -7.15
C TRP A 261 17.69 -0.93 -8.19
N VAL A 262 17.23 -2.16 -8.33
CA VAL A 262 16.10 -2.51 -9.20
C VAL A 262 14.81 -2.44 -8.40
N LEU A 263 13.97 -1.45 -8.68
CA LEU A 263 12.75 -1.14 -7.90
C LEU A 263 11.59 -2.11 -8.14
N ASP A 264 11.62 -2.83 -9.24
CA ASP A 264 10.55 -3.75 -9.65
C ASP A 264 11.01 -5.20 -9.74
N ASN A 265 10.20 -6.06 -10.31
CA ASN A 265 10.48 -7.49 -10.44
C ASN A 265 11.39 -7.83 -11.65
N SER A 266 11.91 -6.84 -12.37
CA SER A 266 12.72 -7.03 -13.59
C SER A 266 14.18 -7.46 -13.32
N ARG A 267 14.58 -7.59 -12.05
CA ARG A 267 15.96 -7.95 -11.70
C ARG A 267 16.44 -9.24 -12.37
N ARG A 268 15.60 -10.28 -12.39
CA ARG A 268 15.97 -11.57 -12.99
C ARG A 268 16.17 -11.42 -14.49
N GLU A 269 15.25 -10.80 -15.17
CA GLU A 269 15.31 -10.52 -16.60
C GLU A 269 16.56 -9.67 -16.94
N LEU A 270 16.82 -8.62 -16.16
CA LEU A 270 18.02 -7.79 -16.31
C LEU A 270 19.30 -8.62 -16.12
N ALA A 271 19.35 -9.49 -15.09
CA ALA A 271 20.50 -10.34 -14.84
C ALA A 271 20.75 -11.35 -15.98
N ASP A 272 19.69 -11.92 -16.54
CA ASP A 272 19.76 -12.86 -17.66
C ASP A 272 20.30 -12.15 -18.92
N LEU A 273 19.80 -10.94 -19.23
CA LEU A 273 20.28 -10.12 -20.35
C LEU A 273 21.73 -9.68 -20.19
N LEU A 274 22.16 -9.29 -18.97
CA LEU A 274 23.54 -8.94 -18.68
C LEU A 274 24.47 -10.14 -18.86
N THR A 275 24.03 -11.32 -18.43
CA THR A 275 24.80 -12.56 -18.59
C THR A 275 24.94 -12.91 -20.06
N ALA A 276 23.87 -12.79 -20.86
CA ALA A 276 23.92 -12.96 -22.30
C ALA A 276 24.84 -11.93 -22.99
N GLY A 277 24.94 -10.72 -22.45
CA GLY A 277 25.86 -9.66 -22.89
C GLY A 277 27.30 -9.80 -22.38
N GLY A 278 27.66 -10.91 -21.72
CA GLY A 278 29.01 -11.19 -21.27
C GLY A 278 29.32 -10.75 -19.83
N ILE A 279 28.35 -10.22 -19.09
CA ILE A 279 28.52 -9.82 -17.68
C ILE A 279 28.08 -10.99 -16.79
N ALA A 280 29.01 -11.90 -16.49
CA ALA A 280 28.68 -13.09 -15.69
C ALA A 280 28.32 -12.79 -14.22
N ASN A 281 28.75 -11.66 -13.68
CA ASN A 281 28.52 -11.30 -12.30
C ASN A 281 27.52 -10.15 -12.17
N THR A 282 26.35 -10.46 -11.69
CA THR A 282 25.24 -9.54 -11.49
C THR A 282 24.96 -9.20 -10.01
N ASP A 283 25.92 -9.46 -9.11
CA ASP A 283 25.76 -9.23 -7.67
C ASP A 283 25.63 -7.75 -7.29
N PHE A 284 25.95 -6.84 -8.20
CA PHE A 284 25.74 -5.40 -8.03
C PHE A 284 24.25 -5.00 -8.18
N LEU A 285 23.39 -5.89 -8.70
CA LEU A 285 21.95 -5.64 -8.79
C LEU A 285 21.29 -5.87 -7.43
N VAL A 286 20.91 -4.79 -6.78
CA VAL A 286 20.20 -4.80 -5.49
C VAL A 286 18.71 -4.71 -5.74
N THR A 287 17.90 -5.49 -5.05
CA THR A 287 16.43 -5.42 -5.14
C THR A 287 15.82 -5.47 -3.76
N HIS A 288 14.57 -5.05 -3.65
CA HIS A 288 13.78 -5.35 -2.47
C HIS A 288 13.06 -6.69 -2.69
N VAL A 289 13.16 -7.60 -1.73
CA VAL A 289 12.42 -8.86 -1.76
C VAL A 289 11.33 -8.85 -0.71
N ARG A 290 10.15 -9.26 -1.12
CA ARG A 290 8.98 -9.35 -0.27
C ARG A 290 9.03 -10.54 0.70
N ASN A 291 9.77 -11.59 0.39
CA ASN A 291 9.93 -12.76 1.26
C ASN A 291 11.28 -13.43 0.96
N GLY A 292 12.18 -13.31 1.89
CA GLY A 292 13.41 -14.02 2.14
C GLY A 292 13.95 -15.05 1.15
N SER A 293 14.26 -14.71 -0.10
CA SER A 293 15.12 -15.57 -0.89
C SER A 293 16.58 -15.35 -0.47
N LYS A 294 17.27 -16.43 -0.08
CA LYS A 294 18.62 -16.39 0.49
C LYS A 294 19.73 -16.04 -0.52
N GLU A 295 19.39 -15.68 -1.76
CA GLU A 295 20.35 -15.76 -2.88
C GLU A 295 20.88 -14.42 -3.41
N THR A 296 20.41 -13.27 -2.91
CA THR A 296 20.82 -11.96 -3.48
C THR A 296 20.96 -10.86 -2.44
N PRO A 297 21.82 -9.83 -2.65
CA PRO A 297 21.85 -8.66 -1.80
C PRO A 297 20.50 -7.97 -1.88
N VAL A 298 19.83 -7.84 -0.75
CA VAL A 298 18.43 -7.50 -0.71
C VAL A 298 18.17 -6.50 0.40
N LEU A 299 17.44 -5.46 0.04
CA LEU A 299 16.72 -4.63 0.97
C LEU A 299 15.41 -5.34 1.37
N PHE A 300 15.25 -5.67 2.64
CA PHE A 300 14.02 -6.28 3.11
C PHE A 300 13.07 -5.24 3.66
N TYR A 301 11.88 -5.19 3.09
CA TYR A 301 10.73 -4.72 3.86
C TYR A 301 10.38 -5.81 4.85
N THR A 302 10.40 -5.51 6.14
CA THR A 302 10.03 -6.51 7.14
C THR A 302 8.55 -6.85 7.03
N GLN A 303 8.18 -8.07 7.40
CA GLN A 303 6.77 -8.47 7.50
C GLN A 303 5.98 -7.48 8.35
N GLN A 304 6.57 -7.00 9.45
CA GLN A 304 5.96 -6.01 10.32
C GLN A 304 5.72 -4.68 9.60
N GLY A 305 6.62 -4.27 8.72
CA GLY A 305 6.44 -3.09 7.87
C GLY A 305 5.17 -3.18 7.03
N TYR A 306 4.96 -4.29 6.30
CA TYR A 306 3.74 -4.51 5.52
C TYR A 306 2.47 -4.54 6.38
N CYS A 307 2.52 -5.13 7.58
CA CYS A 307 1.41 -5.10 8.52
C CYS A 307 1.09 -3.65 8.95
N ASN A 308 2.11 -2.83 9.20
CA ASN A 308 1.94 -1.43 9.56
C ASN A 308 1.37 -0.61 8.40
N LEU A 309 1.84 -0.84 7.16
CA LEU A 309 1.30 -0.21 5.96
C LEU A 309 -0.19 -0.56 5.79
N ALA A 310 -0.55 -1.84 5.84
CA ALA A 310 -1.93 -2.30 5.74
C ALA A 310 -2.81 -1.66 6.82
N HIS A 311 -2.32 -1.58 8.06
CA HIS A 311 -3.03 -0.96 9.16
C HIS A 311 -3.29 0.54 8.90
N LYS A 312 -2.31 1.27 8.40
CA LYS A 312 -2.45 2.70 8.07
C LYS A 312 -3.41 2.93 6.90
N VAL A 313 -3.33 2.11 5.85
CA VAL A 313 -4.27 2.14 4.71
C VAL A 313 -5.70 1.93 5.22
N TRP A 314 -5.90 0.92 6.06
CA TRP A 314 -7.20 0.62 6.64
C TRP A 314 -7.73 1.76 7.53
N GLN A 315 -6.87 2.32 8.40
CA GLN A 315 -7.24 3.47 9.23
C GLN A 315 -7.65 4.67 8.38
N LEU A 316 -6.89 4.97 7.31
CA LEU A 316 -7.18 6.08 6.42
C LEU A 316 -8.50 5.86 5.68
N LEU A 317 -8.76 4.65 5.14
CA LEU A 317 -10.04 4.33 4.51
C LEU A 317 -11.22 4.52 5.47
N CYS A 318 -11.10 4.01 6.69
CA CYS A 318 -12.11 4.20 7.72
C CYS A 318 -12.33 5.69 8.06
N HIS A 319 -11.26 6.50 8.04
CA HIS A 319 -11.37 7.95 8.24
C HIS A 319 -12.10 8.61 7.07
N VAL A 320 -11.72 8.32 5.83
CA VAL A 320 -12.32 8.89 4.61
C VAL A 320 -13.80 8.54 4.51
N ARG A 321 -14.19 7.32 4.84
CA ARG A 321 -15.59 6.89 4.86
C ARG A 321 -16.45 7.63 5.91
N ARG A 322 -15.84 8.07 7.00
CA ARG A 322 -16.52 8.84 8.06
C ARG A 322 -16.56 10.34 7.79
N HIS A 323 -15.59 10.85 7.05
CA HIS A 323 -15.36 12.28 6.84
C HIS A 323 -15.11 12.56 5.35
N SER A 324 -16.13 12.31 4.53
CA SER A 324 -16.05 12.44 3.07
C SER A 324 -15.68 13.84 2.56
N THR A 325 -15.89 14.88 3.39
CA THR A 325 -15.55 16.29 3.07
C THR A 325 -14.17 16.71 3.57
N ALA A 326 -13.44 15.82 4.27
CA ALA A 326 -12.11 16.16 4.75
C ALA A 326 -11.11 16.30 3.57
N PRO A 327 -10.16 17.26 3.65
CA PRO A 327 -9.16 17.40 2.61
C PRO A 327 -8.33 16.12 2.47
N PRO A 328 -7.87 15.80 1.26
CA PRO A 328 -7.01 14.65 1.02
C PRO A 328 -5.75 14.67 1.89
N ARG A 329 -5.33 13.49 2.35
CA ARG A 329 -4.14 13.31 3.21
C ARG A 329 -3.18 12.32 2.60
N GLY A 330 -1.91 12.71 2.55
CA GLY A 330 -0.80 11.79 2.30
C GLY A 330 -0.13 11.38 3.60
N ILE A 331 0.09 10.09 3.80
CA ILE A 331 0.77 9.54 4.98
C ILE A 331 2.00 8.79 4.51
N LYS A 332 3.18 9.22 4.97
CA LYS A 332 4.43 8.47 4.80
C LYS A 332 4.59 7.52 6.00
N GLN A 333 4.75 6.25 5.72
CA GLN A 333 4.99 5.20 6.72
C GLN A 333 6.47 4.89 6.77
N GLN A 334 7.07 5.02 7.94
CA GLN A 334 8.44 4.54 8.18
C GLN A 334 8.54 3.05 7.87
N CYS A 335 9.61 2.66 7.23
CA CYS A 335 9.85 1.30 6.81
C CYS A 335 11.02 0.70 7.59
N ASP A 336 10.77 -0.41 8.28
CA ASP A 336 11.83 -1.23 8.84
C ASP A 336 12.53 -1.98 7.71
N VAL A 337 13.65 -1.43 7.25
CA VAL A 337 14.49 -2.03 6.21
C VAL A 337 15.66 -2.73 6.88
N LYS A 338 15.89 -4.00 6.51
CA LYS A 338 17.06 -4.76 6.94
C LYS A 338 17.92 -5.16 5.76
N PHE A 339 19.19 -4.85 5.83
CA PHE A 339 20.17 -5.35 4.87
C PHE A 339 20.61 -6.76 5.23
N TYR A 340 20.63 -7.66 4.24
CA TYR A 340 21.12 -9.01 4.46
C TYR A 340 22.66 -9.04 4.34
N GLU A 341 23.36 -9.30 5.44
CA GLU A 341 24.83 -9.22 5.53
C GLU A 341 25.57 -10.30 4.74
N TYR A 342 24.95 -11.43 4.46
CA TYR A 342 25.67 -12.64 4.01
C TYR A 342 26.39 -12.48 2.66
N LYS A 343 25.83 -11.76 1.70
CA LYS A 343 26.46 -11.53 0.39
C LYS A 343 27.25 -10.22 0.29
N TYR A 344 27.02 -9.30 1.20
CA TYR A 344 27.81 -8.06 1.28
C TYR A 344 29.27 -8.28 1.59
N LYS A 345 29.64 -9.34 2.33
CA LYS A 345 31.05 -9.71 2.56
C LYS A 345 31.78 -10.03 1.25
N GLN A 346 31.09 -10.53 0.23
CA GLN A 346 31.68 -10.79 -1.08
C GLN A 346 31.85 -9.51 -1.92
N LEU A 347 30.91 -8.57 -1.85
CA LEU A 347 31.02 -7.24 -2.47
C LEU A 347 32.20 -6.46 -1.86
N THR A 348 32.25 -6.38 -0.54
CA THR A 348 33.34 -5.70 0.18
C THR A 348 34.74 -6.33 -0.10
N ALA A 349 34.79 -7.67 -0.19
CA ALA A 349 36.04 -8.36 -0.53
C ALA A 349 36.50 -8.11 -1.97
N ARG A 350 35.62 -7.77 -2.90
CA ARG A 350 35.94 -7.39 -4.28
C ARG A 350 36.39 -5.95 -4.40
N MET A 351 35.70 -5.03 -3.71
CA MET A 351 36.05 -3.62 -3.69
C MET A 351 37.42 -3.40 -3.10
N ASN A 352 37.81 -4.18 -2.08
CA ASN A 352 39.17 -4.15 -1.49
C ASN A 352 40.24 -4.82 -2.34
N LYS A 353 39.91 -5.55 -3.43
CA LYS A 353 40.88 -6.12 -4.38
C LYS A 353 41.15 -5.23 -5.59
N THR A 354 40.42 -4.12 -5.73
CA THR A 354 40.55 -3.18 -6.85
C THR A 354 41.24 -1.86 -6.43
N ILE A 355 41.66 -1.76 -5.16
CA ILE A 355 42.57 -0.75 -4.61
C ILE A 355 43.95 -1.39 -4.49
#